data_1abdb5b05ea420c2adc71da6603f20f4
#
_entry.id   1abdb5b05ea420c2adc71da6603f20f4
#
_cell.length_a   1.000
_cell.length_b   1.000
_cell.length_c   1.000
_cell.angle_alpha   90.00
_cell.angle_beta   90.00
_cell.angle_gamma   90.00
#
_symmetry.space_group_name_H-M   'P 1'
#
loop_
_entity.id
_entity.type
_entity.pdbx_description
1 polymer ?
#
loop_
_entity_poly.entity_id
_entity_poly.type
_entity_poly.pdbx_seq_one_letter_code
_entity_poly.pdbx_strand_id
1 'polypeptide(L)'
;IVYYTDIDKAESFWMSYDQNLDDFTKQFLGENPSTNVKKFISRSKYSTSYRYINETNYRDIASSTVEVLTDSVYGNKRKVSISIIPQRKVNTFEIRTEGPFVFNYLAVQDIPHENKNSKISISSGRILTYIPSYNDEKVIIDMIFDKKLSPKFSLVETSFDLMTNSIF
;
A
#
# COMPACT_ATOMS: atom_id res chain seq x y z
N ILE A 1 -11.38 -11.34 -8.34
CA ILE A 1 -9.98 -11.74 -8.50
C ILE A 1 -9.07 -10.52 -8.38
N VAL A 2 -7.84 -10.71 -7.89
CA VAL A 2 -6.83 -9.66 -7.72
C VAL A 2 -5.49 -10.18 -8.22
N TYR A 3 -4.78 -9.36 -8.98
CA TYR A 3 -3.37 -9.54 -9.26
C TYR A 3 -2.56 -8.71 -8.25
N TYR A 4 -1.68 -9.37 -7.52
CA TYR A 4 -0.78 -8.73 -6.56
C TYR A 4 0.66 -8.90 -7.05
N THR A 5 1.44 -7.83 -6.99
CA THR A 5 2.87 -7.89 -7.24
C THR A 5 3.66 -7.20 -6.13
N ASP A 6 4.72 -7.86 -5.68
CA ASP A 6 5.74 -7.31 -4.80
C ASP A 6 6.94 -6.95 -5.68
N ILE A 7 7.12 -5.65 -5.93
CA ILE A 7 8.13 -5.15 -6.86
C ILE A 7 9.55 -5.38 -6.30
N ASP A 8 9.72 -5.23 -4.99
CA ASP A 8 11.01 -5.40 -4.34
C ASP A 8 11.51 -6.84 -4.40
N LYS A 9 10.58 -7.82 -4.44
CA LYS A 9 10.90 -9.25 -4.51
C LYS A 9 10.76 -9.85 -5.91
N ALA A 10 10.21 -9.10 -6.86
CA ALA A 10 9.82 -9.58 -8.19
C ALA A 10 8.91 -10.83 -8.10
N GLU A 11 7.97 -10.82 -7.15
CA GLU A 11 6.99 -11.90 -6.96
C GLU A 11 5.60 -11.42 -7.35
N SER A 12 4.81 -12.30 -7.97
CA SER A 12 3.41 -11.98 -8.33
C SER A 12 2.47 -13.14 -8.04
N PHE A 13 1.24 -12.77 -7.69
CA PHE A 13 0.22 -13.74 -7.28
C PHE A 13 -1.16 -13.34 -7.80
N TRP A 14 -1.92 -14.36 -8.21
CA TRP A 14 -3.37 -14.25 -8.33
C TRP A 14 -4.02 -14.57 -6.99
N MET A 15 -5.03 -13.81 -6.60
CA MET A 15 -5.73 -13.99 -5.33
C MET A 15 -7.24 -13.82 -5.50
N SER A 16 -8.01 -14.54 -4.68
CA SER A 16 -9.45 -14.33 -4.53
C SER A 16 -9.89 -14.48 -3.08
N TYR A 17 -10.97 -13.76 -2.72
CA TYR A 17 -11.66 -13.88 -1.45
C TYR A 17 -12.99 -14.66 -1.56
N ASP A 18 -13.31 -15.17 -2.74
CA ASP A 18 -14.54 -15.93 -2.99
C ASP A 18 -14.60 -17.18 -2.11
N GLN A 19 -15.82 -17.59 -1.76
CA GLN A 19 -16.00 -18.80 -0.97
C GLN A 19 -15.71 -20.06 -1.78
N ASN A 20 -16.19 -20.05 -3.02
CA ASN A 20 -15.99 -21.12 -3.99
C ASN A 20 -15.43 -20.50 -5.26
N LEU A 21 -14.52 -21.21 -5.90
CA LEU A 21 -13.97 -20.80 -7.17
C LEU A 21 -14.93 -21.24 -8.29
N ASP A 22 -15.30 -20.29 -9.13
CA ASP A 22 -16.01 -20.55 -10.39
C ASP A 22 -15.02 -20.81 -11.54
N ASP A 23 -15.54 -21.15 -12.69
CA ASP A 23 -14.73 -21.48 -13.88
C ASP A 23 -13.90 -20.27 -14.37
N PHE A 24 -14.36 -19.04 -14.10
CA PHE A 24 -13.61 -17.84 -14.42
C PHE A 24 -12.41 -17.67 -13.51
N THR A 25 -12.59 -17.73 -12.20
CA THR A 25 -11.51 -17.57 -11.23
C THR A 25 -10.48 -18.69 -11.29
N LYS A 26 -10.90 -19.92 -11.64
CA LYS A 26 -10.00 -21.06 -11.85
C LYS A 26 -9.02 -20.87 -13.01
N GLN A 27 -9.37 -20.08 -14.02
CA GLN A 27 -8.45 -19.79 -15.14
C GLN A 27 -7.17 -19.08 -14.66
N PHE A 28 -7.25 -18.33 -13.56
CA PHE A 28 -6.14 -17.60 -12.98
C PHE A 28 -5.50 -18.32 -11.79
N LEU A 29 -6.33 -18.93 -10.95
CA LEU A 29 -5.89 -19.57 -9.72
C LEU A 29 -5.55 -21.06 -9.88
N GLY A 30 -5.98 -21.68 -10.98
CA GLY A 30 -5.89 -23.12 -11.17
C GLY A 30 -6.99 -23.87 -10.41
N GLU A 31 -7.03 -25.19 -10.58
CA GLU A 31 -8.06 -26.05 -9.95
C GLU A 31 -7.85 -26.22 -8.45
N ASN A 32 -6.61 -26.17 -7.95
CA ASN A 32 -6.25 -26.43 -6.57
C ASN A 32 -5.30 -25.34 -6.02
N PRO A 33 -5.74 -24.07 -5.91
CA PRO A 33 -4.90 -23.00 -5.41
C PRO A 33 -4.60 -23.17 -3.91
N SER A 34 -3.50 -22.59 -3.46
CA SER A 34 -3.15 -22.56 -2.05
C SER A 34 -4.14 -21.71 -1.25
N THR A 35 -4.47 -22.16 -0.04
CA THR A 35 -5.22 -21.37 0.97
C THR A 35 -4.30 -20.68 1.96
N ASN A 36 -2.98 -20.87 1.85
CA ASN A 36 -2.00 -20.24 2.72
C ASN A 36 -1.66 -18.81 2.23
N VAL A 37 -2.59 -17.91 2.40
CA VAL A 37 -2.44 -16.51 1.99
C VAL A 37 -1.52 -15.78 2.96
N LYS A 38 -0.49 -15.14 2.42
CA LYS A 38 0.50 -14.38 3.21
C LYS A 38 -0.17 -13.24 3.96
N LYS A 39 0.10 -13.11 5.27
CA LYS A 39 -0.56 -12.14 6.18
C LYS A 39 -0.29 -10.66 5.85
N PHE A 40 0.75 -10.37 5.09
CA PHE A 40 1.13 -8.99 4.74
C PHE A 40 0.34 -8.40 3.57
N ILE A 41 -0.45 -9.23 2.88
CA ILE A 41 -1.26 -8.77 1.76
C ILE A 41 -2.47 -8.00 2.30
N SER A 42 -2.76 -6.86 1.71
CA SER A 42 -3.89 -6.01 2.08
C SER A 42 -5.21 -6.78 2.02
N ARG A 43 -6.12 -6.45 2.93
CA ARG A 43 -7.47 -7.02 2.91
C ARG A 43 -8.30 -6.33 1.82
N SER A 44 -9.37 -6.98 1.37
CA SER A 44 -10.38 -6.33 0.53
C SER A 44 -10.97 -5.10 1.23
N LYS A 45 -11.63 -4.23 0.48
CA LYS A 45 -12.31 -3.04 1.03
C LYS A 45 -13.37 -3.38 2.10
N TYR A 46 -13.86 -4.60 2.12
CA TYR A 46 -14.82 -5.10 3.11
C TYR A 46 -14.15 -5.77 4.32
N SER A 47 -12.83 -5.60 4.49
CA SER A 47 -12.04 -6.28 5.52
C SER A 47 -12.05 -7.81 5.41
N THR A 48 -12.48 -8.36 4.29
CA THR A 48 -12.49 -9.80 4.02
C THR A 48 -11.07 -10.23 3.67
N SER A 49 -10.58 -11.28 4.30
CA SER A 49 -9.29 -11.88 3.97
C SER A 49 -9.39 -12.65 2.66
N TYR A 50 -8.35 -12.59 1.85
CA TYR A 50 -8.22 -13.48 0.71
C TYR A 50 -8.17 -14.93 1.18
N ARG A 51 -8.77 -15.84 0.40
CA ARG A 51 -8.85 -17.27 0.71
C ARG A 51 -7.92 -18.10 -0.11
N TYR A 52 -7.74 -17.71 -1.37
CA TYR A 52 -6.97 -18.45 -2.37
C TYR A 52 -5.85 -17.59 -2.90
N ILE A 53 -4.70 -18.22 -3.14
CA ILE A 53 -3.52 -17.62 -3.73
C ILE A 53 -2.86 -18.61 -4.67
N ASN A 54 -2.39 -18.13 -5.81
CA ASN A 54 -1.54 -18.88 -6.72
C ASN A 54 -0.43 -17.98 -7.25
N GLU A 55 0.80 -18.49 -7.24
CA GLU A 55 1.95 -17.79 -7.81
C GLU A 55 1.81 -17.70 -9.34
N THR A 56 2.25 -16.59 -9.88
CA THR A 56 2.20 -16.35 -11.34
C THR A 56 3.46 -15.60 -11.79
N ASN A 57 3.64 -15.50 -13.09
CA ASN A 57 4.78 -14.80 -13.65
C ASN A 57 4.77 -13.32 -13.20
N TYR A 58 5.91 -12.87 -12.73
CA TYR A 58 6.13 -11.46 -12.42
C TYR A 58 5.90 -10.60 -13.67
N ARG A 59 5.19 -9.50 -13.48
CA ARG A 59 5.00 -8.46 -14.50
C ARG A 59 5.51 -7.15 -13.95
N ASP A 60 6.37 -6.50 -14.70
CA ASP A 60 6.89 -5.18 -14.35
C ASP A 60 5.80 -4.13 -14.55
N ILE A 61 5.15 -3.78 -13.45
CA ILE A 61 4.10 -2.76 -13.41
C ILE A 61 4.75 -1.45 -12.96
N ALA A 62 4.58 -0.39 -13.75
CA ALA A 62 5.08 0.93 -13.39
C ALA A 62 4.58 1.34 -11.99
N SER A 63 5.51 1.54 -11.07
CA SER A 63 5.24 2.01 -9.71
C SER A 63 5.39 3.50 -9.60
N SER A 64 4.71 4.12 -8.62
CA SER A 64 4.91 5.53 -8.30
C SER A 64 6.36 5.82 -7.90
N THR A 65 6.83 6.99 -8.27
CA THR A 65 8.09 7.51 -7.76
C THR A 65 7.87 8.12 -6.38
N VAL A 66 8.71 7.75 -5.42
CA VAL A 66 8.71 8.35 -4.09
C VAL A 66 9.96 9.22 -3.94
N GLU A 67 9.77 10.51 -3.67
CA GLU A 67 10.85 11.48 -3.48
C GLU A 67 10.83 12.01 -2.05
N VAL A 68 12.01 12.10 -1.42
CA VAL A 68 12.15 12.78 -0.14
C VAL A 68 12.34 14.28 -0.40
N LEU A 69 11.34 15.07 -0.03
CA LEU A 69 11.37 16.53 -0.20
C LEU A 69 12.18 17.21 0.91
N THR A 70 11.99 16.75 2.14
CA THR A 70 12.77 17.23 3.29
C THR A 70 13.01 16.09 4.28
N ASP A 71 14.18 16.11 4.90
CA ASP A 71 14.54 15.24 6.01
C ASP A 71 15.44 16.04 6.97
N SER A 72 14.91 16.42 8.12
CA SER A 72 15.60 17.29 9.06
C SER A 72 15.38 16.86 10.51
N VAL A 73 16.38 17.09 11.35
CA VAL A 73 16.36 16.79 12.77
C VAL A 73 16.41 18.10 13.57
N TYR A 74 15.47 18.23 14.53
CA TYR A 74 15.48 19.33 15.49
C TYR A 74 15.15 18.80 16.90
N GLY A 75 16.03 19.05 17.84
CA GLY A 75 15.93 18.49 19.18
C GLY A 75 15.91 16.95 19.15
N ASN A 76 14.84 16.37 19.68
CA ASN A 76 14.59 14.91 19.67
C ASN A 76 13.63 14.44 18.55
N LYS A 77 13.29 15.33 17.62
CA LYS A 77 12.34 15.06 16.53
C LYS A 77 13.04 14.97 15.18
N ARG A 78 12.50 14.16 14.30
CA ARG A 78 12.82 14.10 12.86
C ARG A 78 11.56 14.47 12.08
N LYS A 79 11.69 15.44 11.20
CA LYS A 79 10.66 15.84 10.23
C LYS A 79 11.03 15.28 8.87
N VAL A 80 10.11 14.54 8.27
CA VAL A 80 10.27 13.99 6.93
C VAL A 80 9.06 14.41 6.12
N SER A 81 9.30 14.93 4.91
CA SER A 81 8.27 15.18 3.90
C SER A 81 8.62 14.38 2.66
N ILE A 82 7.66 13.62 2.16
CA ILE A 82 7.80 12.85 0.93
C ILE A 82 6.73 13.24 -0.08
N SER A 83 7.04 13.06 -1.34
CA SER A 83 6.05 13.10 -2.41
C SER A 83 5.93 11.75 -3.09
N ILE A 84 4.72 11.37 -3.44
CA ILE A 84 4.39 10.18 -4.23
C ILE A 84 3.85 10.68 -5.56
N ILE A 85 4.52 10.29 -6.65
CA ILE A 85 4.18 10.71 -8.01
C ILE A 85 3.75 9.47 -8.79
N PRO A 86 2.45 9.32 -9.09
CA PRO A 86 1.95 8.17 -9.84
C PRO A 86 2.59 8.08 -11.23
N GLN A 87 2.95 6.86 -11.65
CA GLN A 87 3.43 6.59 -13.01
C GLN A 87 2.37 5.85 -13.85
N ARG A 88 1.22 5.58 -13.25
CA ARG A 88 0.05 4.96 -13.88
C ARG A 88 -1.20 5.39 -13.13
N LYS A 89 -2.36 5.00 -13.62
CA LYS A 89 -3.62 5.22 -12.90
C LYS A 89 -3.60 4.42 -11.59
N VAL A 90 -3.69 5.13 -10.47
CA VAL A 90 -3.81 4.55 -9.11
C VAL A 90 -5.11 5.03 -8.49
N ASN A 91 -5.92 4.09 -8.00
CA ASN A 91 -7.18 4.40 -7.33
C ASN A 91 -7.01 4.61 -5.82
N THR A 92 -5.99 3.97 -5.24
CA THR A 92 -5.76 4.07 -3.80
C THR A 92 -4.27 3.92 -3.49
N PHE A 93 -3.74 4.79 -2.66
CA PHE A 93 -2.45 4.65 -1.99
C PHE A 93 -2.65 4.21 -0.55
N GLU A 94 -1.91 3.21 -0.11
CA GLU A 94 -1.89 2.77 1.28
C GLU A 94 -0.45 2.79 1.78
N ILE A 95 -0.18 3.61 2.80
CA ILE A 95 1.12 3.63 3.48
C ILE A 95 1.08 2.67 4.65
N ARG A 96 2.07 1.81 4.74
CA ARG A 96 2.19 0.78 5.76
C ARG A 96 3.51 0.88 6.51
N THR A 97 3.56 0.28 7.70
CA THR A 97 4.76 0.09 8.50
C THR A 97 4.89 -1.36 8.94
N GLU A 98 6.11 -1.85 9.10
CA GLU A 98 6.38 -3.23 9.53
C GLU A 98 6.17 -3.46 11.04
N GLY A 99 6.12 -2.40 11.85
CA GLY A 99 6.00 -2.51 13.30
C GLY A 99 5.18 -1.40 13.93
N PRO A 100 5.03 -1.43 15.26
CA PRO A 100 4.37 -0.36 15.97
C PRO A 100 5.13 0.94 15.81
N PHE A 101 4.42 2.02 15.56
CA PHE A 101 5.00 3.32 15.29
C PHE A 101 4.17 4.45 15.89
N VAL A 102 4.83 5.51 16.34
CA VAL A 102 4.17 6.68 16.91
C VAL A 102 4.62 7.93 16.17
N PHE A 103 3.67 8.60 15.54
CA PHE A 103 3.88 9.92 14.97
C PHE A 103 3.52 11.00 15.99
N ASN A 104 4.28 12.06 15.98
CA ASN A 104 3.93 13.31 16.65
C ASN A 104 3.08 14.21 15.75
N TYR A 105 3.21 14.01 14.44
CA TYR A 105 2.43 14.70 13.42
C TYR A 105 2.40 13.86 12.15
N LEU A 106 1.26 13.84 11.50
CA LEU A 106 1.05 13.25 10.18
C LEU A 106 0.07 14.15 9.43
N ALA A 107 0.42 14.52 8.21
CA ALA A 107 -0.48 15.25 7.31
C ALA A 107 -0.38 14.71 5.89
N VAL A 108 -1.46 14.82 5.14
CA VAL A 108 -1.51 14.52 3.71
C VAL A 108 -2.09 15.73 3.01
N GLN A 109 -1.39 16.25 1.98
CA GLN A 109 -1.80 17.46 1.25
C GLN A 109 -2.09 18.63 2.20
N ASP A 110 -1.17 18.86 3.16
CA ASP A 110 -1.31 19.88 4.23
C ASP A 110 -2.51 19.69 5.18
N ILE A 111 -3.28 18.61 5.03
CA ILE A 111 -4.40 18.28 5.92
C ILE A 111 -3.90 17.36 7.03
N PRO A 112 -3.88 17.83 8.30
CA PRO A 112 -3.45 17.00 9.41
C PRO A 112 -4.38 15.82 9.64
N HIS A 113 -3.80 14.66 9.85
CA HIS A 113 -4.50 13.46 10.30
C HIS A 113 -4.64 13.55 11.83
N GLU A 114 -5.84 13.86 12.32
CA GLU A 114 -6.18 14.18 13.73
C GLU A 114 -5.69 15.54 14.26
N ASN A 115 -6.17 15.90 15.46
CA ASN A 115 -5.85 17.15 16.12
C ASN A 115 -4.34 17.31 16.40
N LYS A 116 -3.82 18.49 16.15
CA LYS A 116 -2.39 18.89 16.24
C LYS A 116 -1.67 18.51 17.54
N ASN A 117 -2.37 18.07 18.57
CA ASN A 117 -1.82 17.81 19.91
C ASN A 117 -1.84 16.34 20.34
N SER A 118 -2.38 15.44 19.54
CA SER A 118 -2.43 14.00 19.85
C SER A 118 -1.37 13.21 19.09
N LYS A 119 -0.69 12.31 19.81
CA LYS A 119 0.20 11.34 19.18
C LYS A 119 -0.63 10.32 18.42
N ILE A 120 -0.24 10.03 17.18
CA ILE A 120 -0.88 9.01 16.34
C ILE A 120 -0.12 7.71 16.55
N SER A 121 -0.75 6.75 17.22
CA SER A 121 -0.15 5.45 17.51
C SER A 121 -0.65 4.40 16.53
N ILE A 122 0.27 3.80 15.79
CA ILE A 122 0.01 2.70 14.84
C ILE A 122 0.56 1.43 15.46
N SER A 123 -0.29 0.45 15.70
CA SER A 123 0.12 -0.82 16.31
C SER A 123 0.92 -1.69 15.33
N SER A 124 0.51 -1.73 14.09
CA SER A 124 1.22 -2.32 12.94
C SER A 124 0.37 -2.21 11.68
N GLY A 125 1.01 -2.36 10.51
CA GLY A 125 0.32 -2.40 9.24
C GLY A 125 -0.05 -1.02 8.70
N ARG A 126 -1.29 -0.77 8.34
CA ARG A 126 -1.72 0.42 7.62
C ARG A 126 -1.65 1.68 8.48
N ILE A 127 -0.92 2.69 7.98
CA ILE A 127 -0.85 4.03 8.58
C ILE A 127 -1.98 4.90 8.07
N LEU A 128 -2.12 4.98 6.75
CA LEU A 128 -3.15 5.77 6.09
C LEU A 128 -3.56 5.13 4.76
N THR A 129 -4.74 5.48 4.31
CA THR A 129 -5.22 5.23 2.96
C THR A 129 -5.59 6.57 2.33
N TYR A 130 -5.09 6.84 1.14
CA TYR A 130 -5.39 8.03 0.37
C TYR A 130 -6.02 7.65 -0.97
N ILE A 131 -7.09 8.33 -1.33
CA ILE A 131 -7.78 8.16 -2.60
C ILE A 131 -7.52 9.42 -3.43
N PRO A 132 -6.72 9.35 -4.51
CA PRO A 132 -6.44 10.50 -5.35
C PRO A 132 -7.72 11.07 -5.99
N SER A 133 -7.80 12.38 -6.09
CA SER A 133 -8.93 13.05 -6.75
C SER A 133 -8.84 12.95 -8.28
N TYR A 134 -7.64 12.76 -8.83
CA TYR A 134 -7.37 12.56 -10.26
C TYR A 134 -6.12 11.68 -10.46
N ASN A 135 -5.95 11.14 -11.67
CA ASN A 135 -5.02 10.03 -11.94
C ASN A 135 -3.53 10.33 -11.71
N ASP A 136 -3.11 11.56 -11.93
CA ASP A 136 -1.72 12.04 -11.85
C ASP A 136 -1.48 12.96 -10.64
N GLU A 137 -2.35 12.90 -9.65
CA GLU A 137 -2.23 13.69 -8.44
C GLU A 137 -0.95 13.34 -7.68
N LYS A 138 -0.07 14.34 -7.55
CA LYS A 138 1.09 14.25 -6.66
C LYS A 138 0.63 14.32 -5.21
N VAL A 139 0.93 13.29 -4.44
CA VAL A 139 0.52 13.20 -3.03
C VAL A 139 1.71 13.58 -2.14
N ILE A 140 1.53 14.58 -1.28
CA ILE A 140 2.54 15.03 -0.31
C ILE A 140 2.15 14.52 1.08
N ILE A 141 3.12 13.92 1.78
CA ILE A 141 2.95 13.40 3.14
C ILE A 141 4.01 13.99 4.04
N ASP A 142 3.57 14.65 5.09
CA ASP A 142 4.43 15.23 6.12
C ASP A 142 4.33 14.43 7.41
N MET A 143 5.48 14.07 7.97
CA MET A 143 5.59 13.23 9.17
C MET A 143 6.57 13.85 10.16
N ILE A 144 6.23 13.78 11.46
CA ILE A 144 7.14 14.11 12.55
C ILE A 144 7.11 12.95 13.56
N PHE A 145 8.28 12.47 13.94
CA PHE A 145 8.44 11.37 14.88
C PHE A 145 9.74 11.49 15.69
N ASP A 146 9.95 10.63 16.68
CA ASP A 146 11.19 10.62 17.47
C ASP A 146 12.38 10.23 16.56
N LYS A 147 13.46 11.01 16.62
CA LYS A 147 14.66 10.79 15.79
C LYS A 147 15.35 9.45 16.00
N LYS A 148 15.11 8.78 17.13
CA LYS A 148 15.67 7.46 17.42
C LYS A 148 14.98 6.34 16.65
N LEU A 149 13.81 6.61 16.08
CA LEU A 149 13.06 5.64 15.29
C LEU A 149 13.59 5.60 13.86
N SER A 150 13.68 4.41 13.30
CA SER A 150 14.04 4.14 11.90
C SER A 150 12.93 3.32 11.25
N PRO A 151 11.80 3.97 10.91
CA PRO A 151 10.67 3.24 10.34
C PRO A 151 11.01 2.70 8.95
N LYS A 152 10.50 1.51 8.68
CA LYS A 152 10.40 1.00 7.32
C LYS A 152 8.97 1.21 6.84
N PHE A 153 8.82 2.02 5.82
CA PHE A 153 7.55 2.26 5.17
C PHE A 153 7.47 1.46 3.88
N SER A 154 6.28 0.98 3.57
CA SER A 154 5.94 0.43 2.26
C SER A 154 4.73 1.16 1.69
N LEU A 155 4.73 1.32 0.37
CA LEU A 155 3.64 1.87 -0.40
C LEU A 155 2.91 0.73 -1.09
N VAL A 156 1.60 0.64 -0.90
CA VAL A 156 0.74 -0.29 -1.64
C VAL A 156 -0.18 0.53 -2.53
N GLU A 157 -0.10 0.28 -3.82
CA GLU A 157 -0.93 0.91 -4.84
C GLU A 157 -2.02 -0.04 -5.31
N THR A 158 -3.25 0.44 -5.39
CA THR A 158 -4.37 -0.35 -5.93
C THR A 158 -4.95 0.34 -7.15
N SER A 159 -5.13 -0.40 -8.24
CA SER A 159 -5.84 0.01 -9.44
C SER A 159 -7.00 -0.93 -9.73
N PHE A 160 -8.06 -0.41 -10.32
CA PHE A 160 -9.28 -1.16 -10.65
C PHE A 160 -9.41 -1.42 -12.15
N ASP A 161 -8.30 -1.40 -12.86
CA ASP A 161 -8.21 -1.52 -14.32
C ASP A 161 -7.74 -2.91 -14.81
N LEU A 162 -7.73 -3.92 -13.91
CA LEU A 162 -7.21 -5.26 -14.20
C LEU A 162 -7.72 -5.85 -15.52
N MET A 163 -9.03 -5.72 -15.80
CA MET A 163 -9.66 -6.30 -16.98
C MET A 163 -9.49 -5.46 -18.25
N THR A 164 -9.00 -4.24 -18.14
CA THR A 164 -8.79 -3.32 -19.28
C THR A 164 -7.33 -2.99 -19.53
N ASN A 165 -6.45 -3.45 -18.65
CA ASN A 165 -5.02 -3.22 -18.75
C ASN A 165 -4.39 -4.25 -19.68
N SER A 166 -3.72 -3.80 -20.74
CA SER A 166 -3.09 -4.65 -21.76
C SER A 166 -1.92 -5.51 -21.24
N ILE A 167 -1.48 -5.28 -19.99
CA ILE A 167 -0.44 -6.09 -19.34
C ILE A 167 -1.00 -7.48 -18.96
N PHE A 168 -2.30 -7.61 -18.76
CA PHE A 168 -2.99 -8.85 -18.41
C PHE A 168 -3.75 -9.41 -19.59
#